data_f4e692fd8dd40052e132025504afe3cd
#
_entry.id   f4e692fd8dd40052e132025504afe3cd
#
_cell.length_a   1.000
_cell.length_b   1.000
_cell.length_c   1.000
_cell.angle_alpha   90.00
_cell.angle_beta   90.00
_cell.angle_gamma   90.00
#
_symmetry.space_group_name_H-M   'P 1'
#
loop_
_entity.id
_entity.type
_entity.pdbx_description
1 polymer ?
#
loop_
_entity_poly.entity_id
_entity_poly.type
_entity_poly.pdbx_seq_one_letter_code
_entity_poly.pdbx_strand_id
1 'polypeptide(L)'
;MTDDDINNDPINIYNFDNFFAISADFICIAGFDGYFKRINPAVSEVLGFTEEELYSKPISSFVYEPDLKTTIETREQVYKNNPLLNFENRYLTKTGEIIWLSWTSMPLESEKLVYAIAKNITHTKKIEEERNLLLANLTQINKELIVLSHKTSHDLKSPINNMLSVFDLIDISKIEDPETLELVNILKLTSENLKNTLSVSIDQLIENKNINTHIETISLQESLNEVSTSINSLIHDSKAKINVDFSAFDKITFNKAYMKSIFLNLLTNAIKYAKPD
;
A
#
# COMPACT_ATOMS: atom_id res chain seq x y z
N MET A 1 -70.44 13.90 24.02
CA MET A 1 -69.27 13.87 23.14
C MET A 1 -68.11 13.85 24.06
N THR A 2 -67.53 12.68 24.23
CA THR A 2 -66.58 12.31 25.26
C THR A 2 -65.16 12.62 24.76
N ASP A 3 -64.33 13.18 25.61
CA ASP A 3 -62.91 13.61 25.42
C ASP A 3 -61.89 12.45 25.31
N ASP A 4 -62.16 11.46 24.43
CA ASP A 4 -61.27 10.26 24.29
C ASP A 4 -60.56 10.13 22.94
N ASP A 5 -60.46 11.21 22.12
CA ASP A 5 -59.88 11.15 20.78
C ASP A 5 -58.61 12.00 20.55
N ILE A 6 -57.83 12.26 21.63
CA ILE A 6 -56.54 12.95 21.45
C ILE A 6 -55.40 12.12 22.03
N ASN A 7 -55.05 11.02 21.35
CA ASN A 7 -53.72 10.39 21.52
C ASN A 7 -53.40 9.29 20.48
N ASN A 8 -53.65 9.55 19.21
CA ASN A 8 -53.21 8.70 18.14
C ASN A 8 -52.24 9.50 17.23
N ASP A 9 -51.14 9.95 17.81
CA ASP A 9 -50.09 10.56 17.04
C ASP A 9 -49.24 9.46 16.38
N PRO A 10 -49.25 9.31 15.04
CA PRO A 10 -48.53 8.27 14.32
C PRO A 10 -47.00 8.36 14.49
N ILE A 11 -46.50 9.43 15.10
CA ILE A 11 -45.09 9.65 15.42
C ILE A 11 -44.62 8.75 16.61
N ASN A 12 -45.53 8.22 17.44
CA ASN A 12 -45.21 7.39 18.58
C ASN A 12 -44.94 5.91 18.25
N ILE A 13 -44.99 5.51 16.96
CA ILE A 13 -44.68 4.12 16.53
C ILE A 13 -43.16 3.89 16.54
N TYR A 14 -42.34 4.91 16.42
CA TYR A 14 -40.88 4.82 16.45
C TYR A 14 -40.36 5.24 17.83
N ASN A 15 -40.12 4.25 18.70
CA ASN A 15 -39.63 4.53 20.04
C ASN A 15 -38.17 4.96 20.02
N PHE A 16 -37.90 6.27 20.13
CA PHE A 16 -36.57 6.86 20.17
C PHE A 16 -35.71 6.25 21.31
N ASP A 17 -36.32 5.93 22.44
CA ASP A 17 -35.62 5.31 23.57
C ASP A 17 -35.07 3.92 23.22
N ASN A 18 -35.80 3.15 22.43
CA ASN A 18 -35.30 1.89 21.92
C ASN A 18 -34.11 2.10 20.97
N PHE A 19 -34.20 3.05 20.02
CA PHE A 19 -33.08 3.37 19.15
C PHE A 19 -31.83 3.83 19.93
N PHE A 20 -32.04 4.68 20.91
CA PHE A 20 -30.99 5.14 21.81
C PHE A 20 -30.34 3.98 22.58
N ALA A 21 -31.14 3.04 23.08
CA ALA A 21 -30.66 1.91 23.89
C ALA A 21 -29.95 0.83 23.09
N ILE A 22 -30.37 0.53 21.85
CA ILE A 22 -29.81 -0.57 21.04
C ILE A 22 -28.56 -0.17 20.23
N SER A 23 -28.26 1.14 20.15
CA SER A 23 -27.09 1.62 19.40
C SER A 23 -25.79 1.09 20.00
N ALA A 24 -24.94 0.48 19.15
CA ALA A 24 -23.59 0.09 19.52
C ALA A 24 -22.62 1.28 19.59
N ASP A 25 -22.95 2.39 18.91
CA ASP A 25 -22.19 3.62 19.00
C ASP A 25 -22.57 4.37 20.29
N PHE A 26 -21.64 5.11 20.86
CA PHE A 26 -21.91 5.97 21.99
C PHE A 26 -22.85 7.09 21.57
N ILE A 27 -23.97 7.22 22.25
CA ILE A 27 -24.87 8.34 22.09
C ILE A 27 -24.98 9.02 23.45
N CYS A 28 -24.60 10.29 23.52
CA CYS A 28 -24.64 11.03 24.77
C CYS A 28 -25.07 12.46 24.62
N ILE A 29 -25.60 13.02 25.68
CA ILE A 29 -25.87 14.44 25.85
C ILE A 29 -24.96 14.91 26.98
N ALA A 30 -24.18 15.95 26.73
CA ALA A 30 -23.29 16.57 27.70
C ALA A 30 -23.70 18.03 27.97
N GLY A 31 -23.48 18.51 29.16
CA GLY A 31 -23.63 19.90 29.48
C GLY A 31 -22.38 20.73 29.13
N PHE A 32 -22.55 22.04 28.97
CA PHE A 32 -21.41 22.97 28.85
C PHE A 32 -20.56 23.00 30.15
N ASP A 33 -21.10 22.48 31.25
CA ASP A 33 -20.36 22.24 32.49
C ASP A 33 -19.36 21.08 32.40
N GLY A 34 -19.34 20.37 31.28
CA GLY A 34 -18.39 19.27 31.04
C GLY A 34 -18.79 17.90 31.60
N TYR A 35 -20.05 17.74 32.05
CA TYR A 35 -20.58 16.48 32.61
C TYR A 35 -21.56 15.83 31.63
N PHE A 36 -21.66 14.52 31.67
CA PHE A 36 -22.73 13.80 31.00
C PHE A 36 -24.08 14.13 31.62
N LYS A 37 -25.09 14.30 30.81
CA LYS A 37 -26.50 14.50 31.21
C LYS A 37 -27.36 13.29 30.83
N ARG A 38 -27.02 12.62 29.74
CA ARG A 38 -27.64 11.36 29.32
C ARG A 38 -26.64 10.57 28.50
N ILE A 39 -26.59 9.25 28.70
CA ILE A 39 -25.75 8.30 27.95
C ILE A 39 -26.58 7.09 27.59
N ASN A 40 -26.24 6.43 26.47
CA ASN A 40 -26.81 5.12 26.15
C ASN A 40 -26.00 3.99 26.82
N PRO A 41 -26.56 2.75 26.91
CA PRO A 41 -25.87 1.63 27.57
C PRO A 41 -24.48 1.34 27.02
N ALA A 42 -24.23 1.55 25.70
CA ALA A 42 -22.93 1.30 25.07
C ALA A 42 -21.79 2.09 25.75
N VAL A 43 -22.05 3.28 26.29
CA VAL A 43 -21.04 4.09 26.98
C VAL A 43 -20.55 3.39 28.25
N SER A 44 -21.48 2.94 29.10
CA SER A 44 -21.13 2.24 30.34
C SER A 44 -20.57 0.85 30.10
N GLU A 45 -21.11 0.11 29.14
CA GLU A 45 -20.62 -1.23 28.78
C GLU A 45 -19.19 -1.23 28.29
N VAL A 46 -18.85 -0.34 27.38
CA VAL A 46 -17.51 -0.28 26.76
C VAL A 46 -16.49 0.38 27.69
N LEU A 47 -16.87 1.45 28.41
CA LEU A 47 -15.96 2.11 29.35
C LEU A 47 -15.81 1.33 30.67
N GLY A 48 -16.77 0.47 31.02
CA GLY A 48 -16.76 -0.35 32.21
C GLY A 48 -17.08 0.39 33.54
N PHE A 49 -17.53 1.66 33.44
CA PHE A 49 -17.99 2.45 34.56
C PHE A 49 -19.51 2.35 34.74
N THR A 50 -20.01 2.49 35.97
CA THR A 50 -21.45 2.61 36.17
C THR A 50 -21.95 3.98 35.71
N GLU A 51 -23.25 4.09 35.44
CA GLU A 51 -23.84 5.39 35.06
C GLU A 51 -23.61 6.45 36.17
N GLU A 52 -23.73 6.10 37.45
CA GLU A 52 -23.46 7.01 38.55
C GLU A 52 -22.00 7.53 38.51
N GLU A 53 -21.03 6.63 38.24
CA GLU A 53 -19.63 7.00 38.13
C GLU A 53 -19.42 7.96 36.95
N LEU A 54 -20.08 7.72 35.79
CA LEU A 54 -19.98 8.53 34.59
C LEU A 54 -20.63 9.91 34.75
N TYR A 55 -21.76 10.00 35.49
CA TYR A 55 -22.42 11.28 35.76
C TYR A 55 -21.73 12.09 36.87
N SER A 56 -21.06 11.45 37.81
CA SER A 56 -20.42 12.12 38.95
C SER A 56 -19.09 12.79 38.64
N LYS A 57 -18.45 12.45 37.53
CA LYS A 57 -17.12 12.95 37.15
C LYS A 57 -17.19 13.76 35.85
N PRO A 58 -16.32 14.78 35.68
CA PRO A 58 -16.22 15.47 34.42
C PRO A 58 -15.75 14.53 33.32
N ILE A 59 -16.26 14.68 32.09
CA ILE A 59 -15.95 13.83 30.95
C ILE A 59 -14.43 13.78 30.65
N SER A 60 -13.73 14.89 30.94
CA SER A 60 -12.27 14.98 30.80
C SER A 60 -11.50 13.98 31.65
N SER A 61 -12.08 13.46 32.76
CA SER A 61 -11.43 12.48 33.62
C SER A 61 -11.35 11.08 33.01
N PHE A 62 -12.11 10.82 31.96
CA PHE A 62 -12.07 9.53 31.21
C PHE A 62 -11.18 9.61 29.97
N VAL A 63 -10.69 10.80 29.60
CA VAL A 63 -9.81 11.01 28.45
C VAL A 63 -8.39 10.58 28.82
N TYR A 64 -7.71 9.88 27.90
CA TYR A 64 -6.30 9.54 28.04
C TYR A 64 -5.44 10.83 28.14
N GLU A 65 -4.58 10.91 29.14
CA GLU A 65 -3.86 12.13 29.51
C GLU A 65 -3.19 12.88 28.35
N PRO A 66 -2.45 12.22 27.44
CA PRO A 66 -1.82 12.92 26.31
C PRO A 66 -2.80 13.62 25.36
N ASP A 67 -4.08 13.17 25.32
CA ASP A 67 -5.10 13.76 24.44
C ASP A 67 -5.93 14.83 25.16
N LEU A 68 -5.74 15.00 26.48
CA LEU A 68 -6.58 15.85 27.32
C LEU A 68 -6.56 17.32 26.88
N LYS A 69 -5.39 17.88 26.62
CA LYS A 69 -5.24 19.27 26.20
C LYS A 69 -5.99 19.55 24.90
N THR A 70 -5.74 18.75 23.88
CA THR A 70 -6.41 18.88 22.56
C THR A 70 -7.91 18.69 22.67
N THR A 71 -8.36 17.74 23.52
CA THR A 71 -9.78 17.50 23.78
C THR A 71 -10.47 18.71 24.41
N ILE A 72 -9.83 19.36 25.40
CA ILE A 72 -10.36 20.55 26.04
C ILE A 72 -10.45 21.72 25.05
N GLU A 73 -9.39 21.99 24.30
CA GLU A 73 -9.35 23.06 23.29
C GLU A 73 -10.44 22.85 22.22
N THR A 74 -10.62 21.63 21.76
CA THR A 74 -11.64 21.27 20.77
C THR A 74 -13.04 21.43 21.35
N ARG A 75 -13.27 21.04 22.60
CA ARG A 75 -14.56 21.22 23.28
C ARG A 75 -14.94 22.69 23.45
N GLU A 76 -13.96 23.56 23.71
CA GLU A 76 -14.20 25.00 23.75
C GLU A 76 -14.72 25.58 22.45
N GLN A 77 -14.32 25.00 21.30
CA GLN A 77 -14.86 25.39 19.99
C GLN A 77 -16.33 24.96 19.85
N VAL A 78 -16.67 23.76 20.35
CA VAL A 78 -18.06 23.28 20.36
C VAL A 78 -18.94 24.24 21.20
N TYR A 79 -18.46 24.69 22.35
CA TYR A 79 -19.22 25.65 23.20
C TYR A 79 -19.40 27.03 22.54
N LYS A 80 -18.60 27.36 21.53
CA LYS A 80 -18.76 28.56 20.68
C LYS A 80 -19.66 28.34 19.46
N ASN A 81 -20.51 27.30 19.53
CA ASN A 81 -21.46 26.92 18.50
C ASN A 81 -20.81 26.37 17.19
N ASN A 82 -19.59 25.86 17.26
CA ASN A 82 -18.95 25.19 16.13
C ASN A 82 -19.16 23.67 16.23
N PRO A 83 -19.87 23.04 15.26
CA PRO A 83 -20.00 21.58 15.23
C PRO A 83 -18.65 20.89 15.12
N LEU A 84 -18.51 19.75 15.80
CA LEU A 84 -17.33 18.90 15.75
C LEU A 84 -17.62 17.68 14.88
N LEU A 85 -16.79 17.45 13.88
CA LEU A 85 -16.92 16.31 12.96
C LEU A 85 -15.65 15.47 12.96
N ASN A 86 -15.80 14.16 13.17
CA ASN A 86 -14.72 13.17 13.09
C ASN A 86 -13.49 13.48 13.97
N PHE A 87 -13.71 14.02 15.15
CA PHE A 87 -12.63 14.24 16.11
C PHE A 87 -12.26 12.91 16.78
N GLU A 88 -11.01 12.55 16.71
CA GLU A 88 -10.51 11.31 17.28
C GLU A 88 -9.69 11.57 18.54
N ASN A 89 -10.00 10.86 19.62
CA ASN A 89 -9.21 10.86 20.83
C ASN A 89 -9.32 9.52 21.55
N ARG A 90 -8.48 9.35 22.57
CA ARG A 90 -8.41 8.13 23.37
C ARG A 90 -9.10 8.34 24.71
N TYR A 91 -9.81 7.31 25.12
CA TYR A 91 -10.42 7.22 26.44
C TYR A 91 -9.81 6.04 27.21
N LEU A 92 -9.84 6.14 28.53
CA LEU A 92 -9.45 5.05 29.44
C LEU A 92 -10.69 4.35 29.97
N THR A 93 -10.74 3.03 29.83
CA THR A 93 -11.72 2.19 30.50
C THR A 93 -11.41 2.09 31.99
N LYS A 94 -12.35 1.59 32.78
CA LYS A 94 -12.16 1.35 34.23
C LYS A 94 -11.03 0.36 34.53
N THR A 95 -10.72 -0.54 33.55
CA THR A 95 -9.60 -1.48 33.64
C THR A 95 -8.26 -0.90 33.22
N GLY A 96 -8.25 0.35 32.73
CA GLY A 96 -7.05 1.02 32.20
C GLY A 96 -6.75 0.73 30.72
N GLU A 97 -7.64 0.05 30.03
CA GLU A 97 -7.50 -0.18 28.59
C GLU A 97 -7.74 1.12 27.83
N ILE A 98 -6.95 1.37 26.78
CA ILE A 98 -7.09 2.53 25.89
C ILE A 98 -8.02 2.17 24.74
N ILE A 99 -9.08 2.96 24.56
CA ILE A 99 -9.99 2.87 23.42
C ILE A 99 -9.95 4.15 22.59
N TRP A 100 -10.06 4.00 21.28
CA TRP A 100 -10.15 5.09 20.34
C TRP A 100 -11.60 5.40 20.00
N LEU A 101 -12.00 6.66 20.17
CA LEU A 101 -13.32 7.15 19.84
C LEU A 101 -13.25 8.23 18.75
N SER A 102 -14.14 8.13 17.76
CA SER A 102 -14.32 9.16 16.73
C SER A 102 -15.64 9.87 16.99
N TRP A 103 -15.58 11.15 17.34
CA TRP A 103 -16.70 11.97 17.80
C TRP A 103 -17.29 12.85 16.72
N THR A 104 -18.61 12.89 16.70
CA THR A 104 -19.40 13.94 16.04
C THR A 104 -20.27 14.60 17.10
N SER A 105 -20.16 15.91 17.26
CA SER A 105 -20.84 16.65 18.32
C SER A 105 -21.51 17.91 17.78
N MET A 106 -22.76 18.13 18.18
CA MET A 106 -23.58 19.27 17.80
C MET A 106 -23.99 20.05 19.06
N PRO A 107 -23.59 21.30 19.19
CA PRO A 107 -24.03 22.13 20.30
C PRO A 107 -25.48 22.60 20.12
N LEU A 108 -26.21 22.70 21.22
CA LEU A 108 -27.50 23.36 21.32
C LEU A 108 -27.37 24.50 22.34
N GLU A 109 -27.02 25.69 21.87
CA GLU A 109 -26.66 26.83 22.71
C GLU A 109 -27.79 27.29 23.61
N SER A 110 -29.05 27.23 23.13
CA SER A 110 -30.23 27.61 23.89
C SER A 110 -30.42 26.86 25.19
N GLU A 111 -29.95 25.57 25.23
CA GLU A 111 -30.09 24.71 26.39
C GLU A 111 -28.75 24.46 27.11
N LYS A 112 -27.65 25.03 26.57
CA LYS A 112 -26.28 24.76 27.06
C LYS A 112 -25.93 23.25 27.04
N LEU A 113 -26.40 22.53 26.03
CA LEU A 113 -26.19 21.11 25.81
C LEU A 113 -25.38 20.86 24.54
N VAL A 114 -24.72 19.70 24.54
CA VAL A 114 -24.01 19.12 23.37
C VAL A 114 -24.56 17.73 23.13
N TYR A 115 -25.07 17.48 21.95
CA TYR A 115 -25.48 16.17 21.47
C TYR A 115 -24.30 15.53 20.75
N ALA A 116 -23.87 14.36 21.20
CA ALA A 116 -22.69 13.73 20.65
C ALA A 116 -22.91 12.25 20.34
N ILE A 117 -22.32 11.81 19.27
CA ILE A 117 -22.20 10.40 18.89
C ILE A 117 -20.72 10.09 18.75
N ALA A 118 -20.27 8.96 19.33
CA ALA A 118 -18.93 8.47 19.11
C ALA A 118 -18.90 7.03 18.66
N LYS A 119 -18.10 6.77 17.65
CA LYS A 119 -17.83 5.42 17.17
C LYS A 119 -16.56 4.89 17.80
N ASN A 120 -16.60 3.66 18.31
CA ASN A 120 -15.40 2.96 18.76
C ASN A 120 -14.60 2.49 17.54
N ILE A 121 -13.46 3.12 17.29
CA ILE A 121 -12.55 2.84 16.18
C ILE A 121 -11.28 2.11 16.61
N THR A 122 -11.24 1.57 17.82
CA THR A 122 -10.05 0.89 18.37
C THR A 122 -9.57 -0.25 17.47
N HIS A 123 -10.50 -1.06 16.99
CA HIS A 123 -10.17 -2.16 16.07
C HIS A 123 -9.59 -1.66 14.74
N THR A 124 -10.16 -0.59 14.18
CA THR A 124 -9.67 0.05 12.96
C THR A 124 -8.24 0.59 13.15
N LYS A 125 -7.97 1.25 14.29
CA LYS A 125 -6.63 1.77 14.60
C LYS A 125 -5.59 0.66 14.76
N LYS A 126 -5.96 -0.45 15.40
CA LYS A 126 -5.07 -1.64 15.52
C LYS A 126 -4.71 -2.20 14.14
N ILE A 127 -5.70 -2.36 13.25
CA ILE A 127 -5.46 -2.84 11.88
C ILE A 127 -4.57 -1.87 11.10
N GLU A 128 -4.80 -0.57 11.22
CA GLU A 128 -3.96 0.45 10.56
C GLU A 128 -2.51 0.40 11.03
N GLU A 129 -2.28 0.25 12.33
CA GLU A 129 -0.96 0.13 12.93
C GLU A 129 -0.24 -1.14 12.47
N GLU A 130 -0.91 -2.29 12.52
CA GLU A 130 -0.37 -3.57 12.02
C GLU A 130 -0.02 -3.48 10.52
N ARG A 131 -0.90 -2.89 9.72
CA ARG A 131 -0.65 -2.67 8.28
C ARG A 131 0.59 -1.81 8.06
N ASN A 132 0.72 -0.72 8.79
CA ASN A 132 1.86 0.18 8.66
C ASN A 132 3.17 -0.50 9.06
N LEU A 133 3.16 -1.31 10.12
CA LEU A 133 4.30 -2.12 10.54
C LEU A 133 4.69 -3.14 9.46
N LEU A 134 3.71 -3.85 8.90
CA LEU A 134 3.96 -4.81 7.82
C LEU A 134 4.55 -4.14 6.57
N LEU A 135 4.03 -2.97 6.18
CA LEU A 135 4.57 -2.20 5.05
C LEU A 135 6.01 -1.74 5.31
N ALA A 136 6.33 -1.30 6.53
CA ALA A 136 7.68 -0.93 6.91
C ALA A 136 8.64 -2.13 6.83
N ASN A 137 8.23 -3.29 7.35
CA ASN A 137 9.01 -4.52 7.30
C ASN A 137 9.23 -5.01 5.87
N LEU A 138 8.18 -5.02 5.03
CA LEU A 138 8.29 -5.38 3.61
C LEU A 138 9.25 -4.46 2.85
N THR A 139 9.20 -3.16 3.15
CA THR A 139 10.11 -2.18 2.54
C THR A 139 11.56 -2.45 2.94
N GLN A 140 11.79 -2.79 4.20
CA GLN A 140 13.13 -3.11 4.71
C GLN A 140 13.67 -4.39 4.07
N ILE A 141 12.88 -5.47 4.06
CA ILE A 141 13.27 -6.77 3.45
C ILE A 141 13.59 -6.58 1.96
N ASN A 142 12.78 -5.79 1.25
CA ASN A 142 13.01 -5.53 -0.16
C ASN A 142 14.35 -4.80 -0.40
N LYS A 143 14.69 -3.82 0.45
CA LYS A 143 16.00 -3.16 0.39
C LYS A 143 17.15 -4.14 0.62
N GLU A 144 17.02 -5.02 1.61
CA GLU A 144 18.04 -6.01 1.93
C GLU A 144 18.24 -7.02 0.79
N LEU A 145 17.16 -7.49 0.17
CA LEU A 145 17.21 -8.38 -0.99
C LEU A 145 17.93 -7.73 -2.18
N ILE A 146 17.68 -6.45 -2.44
CA ILE A 146 18.35 -5.72 -3.52
C ILE A 146 19.87 -5.63 -3.24
N VAL A 147 20.24 -5.26 -2.01
CA VAL A 147 21.66 -5.17 -1.61
C VAL A 147 22.35 -6.53 -1.72
N LEU A 148 21.69 -7.59 -1.23
CA LEU A 148 22.22 -8.96 -1.31
C LEU A 148 22.40 -9.41 -2.76
N SER A 149 21.39 -9.15 -3.62
CA SER A 149 21.45 -9.48 -5.04
C SER A 149 22.62 -8.77 -5.73
N HIS A 150 22.80 -7.47 -5.47
CA HIS A 150 23.95 -6.71 -6.00
C HIS A 150 25.28 -7.33 -5.56
N LYS A 151 25.41 -7.61 -4.27
CA LYS A 151 26.65 -8.17 -3.72
C LYS A 151 26.94 -9.54 -4.33
N THR A 152 25.95 -10.42 -4.35
CA THR A 152 26.11 -11.77 -4.92
C THR A 152 26.51 -11.71 -6.39
N SER A 153 25.89 -10.83 -7.16
CA SER A 153 26.23 -10.67 -8.58
C SER A 153 27.62 -10.09 -8.81
N HIS A 154 28.03 -9.13 -7.98
CA HIS A 154 29.39 -8.59 -8.02
C HIS A 154 30.41 -9.73 -7.73
N ASP A 155 30.15 -10.50 -6.67
CA ASP A 155 31.05 -11.56 -6.22
C ASP A 155 31.11 -12.73 -7.24
N LEU A 156 30.07 -12.94 -8.05
CA LEU A 156 30.04 -13.90 -9.14
C LEU A 156 30.67 -13.36 -10.44
N LYS A 157 30.56 -12.06 -10.73
CA LYS A 157 31.17 -11.46 -11.92
C LYS A 157 32.70 -11.57 -11.92
N SER A 158 33.34 -11.45 -10.77
CA SER A 158 34.79 -11.52 -10.65
C SER A 158 35.38 -12.87 -11.11
N PRO A 159 34.94 -14.03 -10.58
CA PRO A 159 35.47 -15.33 -11.02
C PRO A 159 35.12 -15.65 -12.49
N ILE A 160 33.95 -15.20 -12.98
CA ILE A 160 33.58 -15.40 -14.40
C ILE A 160 34.49 -14.58 -15.31
N ASN A 161 34.77 -13.31 -14.98
CA ASN A 161 35.71 -12.50 -15.75
C ASN A 161 37.12 -13.11 -15.73
N ASN A 162 37.56 -13.67 -14.60
CA ASN A 162 38.84 -14.37 -14.52
C ASN A 162 38.86 -15.61 -15.44
N MET A 163 37.78 -16.42 -15.46
CA MET A 163 37.67 -17.54 -16.41
C MET A 163 37.76 -17.10 -17.86
N LEU A 164 37.01 -16.05 -18.23
CA LEU A 164 37.04 -15.48 -19.59
C LEU A 164 38.43 -14.99 -19.95
N SER A 165 39.14 -14.32 -19.04
CA SER A 165 40.51 -13.89 -19.24
C SER A 165 41.47 -15.05 -19.47
N VAL A 166 41.26 -16.20 -18.82
CA VAL A 166 42.05 -17.42 -19.06
C VAL A 166 41.77 -17.97 -20.44
N PHE A 167 40.50 -18.01 -20.89
CA PHE A 167 40.18 -18.40 -22.26
C PHE A 167 40.83 -17.53 -23.31
N ASP A 168 40.94 -16.21 -23.07
CA ASP A 168 41.58 -15.26 -23.99
C ASP A 168 43.12 -15.47 -24.08
N LEU A 169 43.72 -16.10 -23.07
CA LEU A 169 45.15 -16.48 -23.08
C LEU A 169 45.43 -17.82 -23.78
N ILE A 170 44.38 -18.64 -24.03
CA ILE A 170 44.55 -19.92 -24.73
C ILE A 170 44.80 -19.68 -26.23
N ASP A 171 45.92 -20.11 -26.71
CA ASP A 171 46.21 -20.11 -28.15
C ASP A 171 45.48 -21.27 -28.81
N ILE A 172 44.27 -21.00 -29.29
CA ILE A 172 43.37 -21.99 -29.91
C ILE A 172 44.02 -22.64 -31.10
N SER A 173 44.96 -21.94 -31.82
CA SER A 173 45.64 -22.48 -32.99
C SER A 173 46.60 -23.64 -32.69
N LYS A 174 46.96 -23.81 -31.43
CA LYS A 174 47.82 -24.87 -30.95
C LYS A 174 47.06 -26.13 -30.43
N ILE A 175 45.73 -26.10 -30.45
CA ILE A 175 44.90 -27.25 -30.06
C ILE A 175 44.67 -28.09 -31.33
N GLU A 176 45.40 -29.19 -31.43
CA GLU A 176 45.32 -30.10 -32.58
C GLU A 176 44.14 -31.06 -32.51
N ASP A 177 43.70 -31.38 -31.29
CA ASP A 177 42.59 -32.29 -31.07
C ASP A 177 41.22 -31.58 -31.20
N PRO A 178 40.38 -32.01 -32.19
CA PRO A 178 39.09 -31.37 -32.46
C PRO A 178 38.11 -31.44 -31.28
N GLU A 179 38.12 -32.53 -30.50
CA GLU A 179 37.23 -32.72 -29.36
C GLU A 179 37.61 -31.76 -28.23
N THR A 180 38.89 -31.60 -27.95
CA THR A 180 39.40 -30.61 -26.98
C THR A 180 39.08 -29.18 -27.40
N LEU A 181 39.20 -28.86 -28.71
CA LEU A 181 38.84 -27.53 -29.23
C LEU A 181 37.36 -27.22 -29.06
N GLU A 182 36.49 -28.19 -29.34
CA GLU A 182 35.04 -28.04 -29.15
C GLU A 182 34.69 -27.80 -27.68
N LEU A 183 35.27 -28.60 -26.74
CA LEU A 183 35.06 -28.44 -25.31
C LEU A 183 35.48 -27.05 -24.80
N VAL A 184 36.63 -26.52 -25.23
CA VAL A 184 37.11 -25.20 -24.86
C VAL A 184 36.13 -24.10 -25.36
N ASN A 185 35.64 -24.22 -26.60
CA ASN A 185 34.67 -23.28 -27.15
C ASN A 185 33.31 -23.32 -26.39
N ILE A 186 32.83 -24.50 -26.05
CA ILE A 186 31.59 -24.66 -25.26
C ILE A 186 31.75 -24.03 -23.88
N LEU A 187 32.89 -24.22 -23.21
CA LEU A 187 33.15 -23.64 -21.89
C LEU A 187 33.23 -22.10 -21.98
N LYS A 188 33.89 -21.55 -22.99
CA LYS A 188 33.94 -20.09 -23.23
C LYS A 188 32.54 -19.51 -23.42
N LEU A 189 31.77 -20.11 -24.33
CA LEU A 189 30.40 -19.67 -24.63
C LEU A 189 29.50 -19.76 -23.40
N THR A 190 29.61 -20.81 -22.60
CA THR A 190 28.84 -21.01 -21.39
C THR A 190 29.19 -19.93 -20.33
N SER A 191 30.48 -19.60 -20.21
CA SER A 191 30.94 -18.55 -19.31
C SER A 191 30.43 -17.15 -19.70
N GLU A 192 30.43 -16.84 -21.02
CA GLU A 192 29.85 -15.59 -21.57
C GLU A 192 28.34 -15.51 -21.31
N ASN A 193 27.61 -16.60 -21.55
CA ASN A 193 26.18 -16.67 -21.29
C ASN A 193 25.86 -16.46 -19.80
N LEU A 194 26.66 -17.06 -18.90
CA LEU A 194 26.49 -16.86 -17.44
C LEU A 194 26.73 -15.41 -17.05
N LYS A 195 27.76 -14.75 -17.57
CA LYS A 195 28.03 -13.31 -17.38
C LYS A 195 26.85 -12.45 -17.79
N ASN A 196 26.30 -12.72 -18.98
CA ASN A 196 25.16 -11.97 -19.52
C ASN A 196 23.90 -12.19 -18.67
N THR A 197 23.61 -13.42 -18.28
CA THR A 197 22.46 -13.75 -17.42
C THR A 197 22.52 -13.03 -16.07
N LEU A 198 23.70 -13.01 -15.43
CA LEU A 198 23.89 -12.28 -14.17
C LEU A 198 23.70 -10.77 -14.35
N SER A 199 24.16 -10.20 -15.46
CA SER A 199 23.99 -8.74 -15.72
C SER A 199 22.52 -8.40 -15.91
N VAL A 200 21.78 -9.16 -16.73
CA VAL A 200 20.34 -8.93 -16.98
C VAL A 200 19.51 -9.08 -15.70
N SER A 201 19.83 -10.08 -14.87
CA SER A 201 19.08 -10.32 -13.61
C SER A 201 19.19 -9.15 -12.62
N ILE A 202 20.35 -8.48 -12.58
CA ILE A 202 20.55 -7.29 -11.71
C ILE A 202 19.78 -6.10 -12.27
N ASP A 203 19.90 -5.87 -13.58
CA ASP A 203 19.25 -4.74 -14.23
C ASP A 203 17.72 -4.82 -14.02
N GLN A 204 17.13 -6.01 -14.11
CA GLN A 204 15.71 -6.25 -13.80
C GLN A 204 15.34 -5.94 -12.35
N LEU A 205 16.21 -6.26 -11.37
CA LEU A 205 15.97 -5.95 -9.96
C LEU A 205 16.07 -4.45 -9.66
N ILE A 206 16.92 -3.73 -10.40
CA ILE A 206 17.07 -2.28 -10.28
C ILE A 206 15.92 -1.55 -10.97
N GLU A 207 15.54 -2.01 -12.17
CA GLU A 207 14.43 -1.43 -12.93
C GLU A 207 13.10 -1.55 -12.18
N ASN A 208 12.86 -2.64 -11.46
CA ASN A 208 11.70 -2.79 -10.57
C ASN A 208 11.61 -1.71 -9.47
N LYS A 209 12.71 -1.02 -9.14
CA LYS A 209 12.69 0.16 -8.26
C LYS A 209 12.08 1.40 -8.91
N ASN A 210 12.13 1.48 -10.24
CA ASN A 210 11.64 2.63 -11.01
C ASN A 210 10.20 2.44 -11.53
N ILE A 211 9.45 1.45 -11.00
CA ILE A 211 8.06 1.14 -11.39
C ILE A 211 7.13 2.38 -11.31
N ASN A 212 7.49 3.38 -10.53
CA ASN A 212 6.68 4.59 -10.34
C ASN A 212 7.14 5.82 -11.13
N THR A 213 8.09 5.72 -12.05
CA THR A 213 8.61 6.88 -12.76
C THR A 213 8.31 6.83 -14.26
N HIS A 214 7.51 7.78 -14.70
CA HIS A 214 7.16 8.12 -16.08
C HIS A 214 6.31 7.08 -16.84
N ILE A 215 5.02 7.13 -16.58
CA ILE A 215 4.03 6.67 -17.54
C ILE A 215 3.81 7.82 -18.54
N GLU A 216 4.09 7.56 -19.81
CA GLU A 216 3.94 8.52 -20.91
C GLU A 216 3.21 7.88 -22.08
N THR A 217 2.70 8.69 -23.00
CA THR A 217 2.14 8.17 -24.25
C THR A 217 3.27 7.84 -25.20
N ILE A 218 3.47 6.55 -25.47
CA ILE A 218 4.53 6.02 -26.31
C ILE A 218 3.97 5.45 -27.61
N SER A 219 4.76 5.53 -28.71
CA SER A 219 4.50 4.81 -29.94
C SER A 219 5.09 3.40 -29.85
N LEU A 220 4.26 2.39 -30.14
CA LEU A 220 4.70 1.01 -30.22
C LEU A 220 5.67 0.80 -31.38
N GLN A 221 5.40 1.43 -32.54
CA GLN A 221 6.24 1.36 -33.69
C GLN A 221 7.65 1.94 -33.43
N GLU A 222 7.73 3.12 -32.80
CA GLU A 222 9.02 3.73 -32.43
C GLU A 222 9.79 2.87 -31.44
N SER A 223 9.11 2.37 -30.40
CA SER A 223 9.72 1.53 -29.38
C SER A 223 10.26 0.22 -29.96
N LEU A 224 9.53 -0.39 -30.89
CA LEU A 224 9.96 -1.59 -31.59
C LEU A 224 11.17 -1.31 -32.51
N ASN A 225 11.17 -0.19 -33.23
CA ASN A 225 12.28 0.20 -34.11
C ASN A 225 13.58 0.42 -33.32
N GLU A 226 13.49 1.07 -32.15
CA GLU A 226 14.63 1.26 -31.25
C GLU A 226 15.21 -0.08 -30.79
N VAL A 227 14.36 -1.04 -30.41
CA VAL A 227 14.79 -2.39 -29.99
C VAL A 227 15.36 -3.16 -31.17
N SER A 228 14.71 -3.17 -32.33
CA SER A 228 15.18 -3.85 -33.55
C SER A 228 16.56 -3.35 -33.98
N THR A 229 16.81 -2.04 -33.85
CA THR A 229 18.12 -1.45 -34.12
C THR A 229 19.19 -1.96 -33.15
N SER A 230 18.84 -2.13 -31.84
CA SER A 230 19.77 -2.63 -30.81
C SER A 230 20.19 -4.08 -31.00
N ILE A 231 19.36 -4.90 -31.67
CA ILE A 231 19.61 -6.33 -31.94
C ILE A 231 19.77 -6.63 -33.44
N ASN A 232 20.12 -5.64 -34.22
CA ASN A 232 20.17 -5.74 -35.68
C ASN A 232 21.12 -6.85 -36.16
N SER A 233 22.28 -7.04 -35.53
CA SER A 233 23.19 -8.14 -35.83
C SER A 233 22.52 -9.50 -35.65
N LEU A 234 21.80 -9.71 -34.55
CA LEU A 234 21.08 -10.94 -34.26
C LEU A 234 19.96 -11.24 -35.27
N ILE A 235 19.23 -10.21 -35.71
CA ILE A 235 18.20 -10.32 -36.74
C ILE A 235 18.83 -10.69 -38.08
N HIS A 236 19.94 -10.03 -38.44
CA HIS A 236 20.65 -10.26 -39.71
C HIS A 236 21.21 -11.71 -39.78
N ASP A 237 21.87 -12.15 -38.70
CA ASP A 237 22.51 -13.47 -38.67
C ASP A 237 21.46 -14.61 -38.69
N SER A 238 20.30 -14.39 -38.05
CA SER A 238 19.18 -15.34 -38.05
C SER A 238 18.37 -15.35 -39.36
N LYS A 239 18.59 -14.37 -40.27
CA LYS A 239 17.76 -14.11 -41.46
C LYS A 239 16.26 -13.94 -41.16
N ALA A 240 15.92 -13.57 -39.92
CA ALA A 240 14.55 -13.41 -39.51
C ALA A 240 13.88 -12.21 -40.18
N LYS A 241 12.60 -12.38 -40.57
CA LYS A 241 11.76 -11.29 -41.07
C LYS A 241 10.74 -10.90 -39.98
N ILE A 242 10.80 -9.64 -39.55
CA ILE A 242 9.87 -9.11 -38.55
C ILE A 242 8.71 -8.43 -39.30
N ASN A 243 7.51 -9.00 -39.23
CA ASN A 243 6.29 -8.41 -39.72
C ASN A 243 5.50 -7.82 -38.56
N VAL A 244 5.12 -6.53 -38.69
CA VAL A 244 4.46 -5.78 -37.63
C VAL A 244 3.19 -5.14 -38.16
N ASP A 245 2.13 -5.22 -37.42
CA ASP A 245 0.88 -4.53 -37.70
C ASP A 245 0.35 -3.83 -36.44
N PHE A 246 0.50 -2.51 -36.40
CA PHE A 246 -0.06 -1.62 -35.40
C PHE A 246 -1.20 -0.77 -35.93
N SER A 247 -1.84 -1.20 -37.03
CA SER A 247 -2.93 -0.45 -37.67
C SER A 247 -4.13 -0.20 -36.75
N ALA A 248 -4.40 -1.10 -35.80
CA ALA A 248 -5.49 -0.96 -34.86
C ALA A 248 -5.21 0.12 -33.79
N PHE A 249 -3.99 0.22 -33.28
CA PHE A 249 -3.51 1.28 -32.41
C PHE A 249 -1.99 1.23 -32.30
N ASP A 250 -1.33 2.39 -32.37
CA ASP A 250 0.13 2.54 -32.22
C ASP A 250 0.51 3.21 -30.89
N LYS A 251 -0.39 3.97 -30.28
CA LYS A 251 -0.09 4.76 -29.09
C LYS A 251 -0.73 4.17 -27.86
N ILE A 252 0.07 3.96 -26.81
CA ILE A 252 -0.40 3.52 -25.48
C ILE A 252 0.21 4.38 -24.39
N THR A 253 -0.49 4.49 -23.26
CA THR A 253 0.03 5.12 -22.06
C THR A 253 0.73 4.06 -21.21
N PHE A 254 2.06 4.05 -21.26
CA PHE A 254 2.87 3.01 -20.61
C PHE A 254 4.29 3.52 -20.28
N ASN A 255 5.06 2.75 -19.52
CA ASN A 255 6.47 3.05 -19.28
C ASN A 255 7.32 2.64 -20.49
N LYS A 256 8.08 3.58 -21.05
CA LYS A 256 8.90 3.34 -22.27
C LYS A 256 9.98 2.27 -22.08
N ALA A 257 10.63 2.24 -20.91
CA ALA A 257 11.68 1.25 -20.62
C ALA A 257 11.11 -0.17 -20.53
N TYR A 258 9.95 -0.34 -19.89
CA TYR A 258 9.26 -1.63 -19.85
C TYR A 258 8.80 -2.11 -21.22
N MET A 259 8.29 -1.21 -22.07
CA MET A 259 7.89 -1.59 -23.42
C MET A 259 9.08 -2.08 -24.24
N LYS A 260 10.22 -1.42 -24.14
CA LYS A 260 11.47 -1.87 -24.79
C LYS A 260 11.90 -3.25 -24.27
N SER A 261 11.83 -3.49 -22.96
CA SER A 261 12.18 -4.79 -22.38
C SER A 261 11.23 -5.91 -22.87
N ILE A 262 9.92 -5.63 -22.97
CA ILE A 262 8.94 -6.57 -23.53
C ILE A 262 9.30 -6.92 -24.99
N PHE A 263 9.53 -5.92 -25.84
CA PHE A 263 9.89 -6.16 -27.23
C PHE A 263 11.21 -6.91 -27.37
N LEU A 264 12.21 -6.54 -26.58
CA LEU A 264 13.51 -7.23 -26.59
C LEU A 264 13.34 -8.73 -26.25
N ASN A 265 12.61 -9.03 -25.19
CA ASN A 265 12.36 -10.41 -24.79
C ASN A 265 11.55 -11.20 -25.83
N LEU A 266 10.52 -10.59 -26.41
CA LEU A 266 9.71 -11.25 -27.45
C LEU A 266 10.53 -11.53 -28.71
N LEU A 267 11.28 -10.55 -29.21
CA LEU A 267 12.09 -10.69 -30.43
C LEU A 267 13.23 -11.70 -30.24
N THR A 268 13.97 -11.61 -29.14
CA THR A 268 15.07 -12.55 -28.87
C THR A 268 14.58 -13.97 -28.70
N ASN A 269 13.42 -14.17 -28.01
CA ASN A 269 12.80 -15.48 -27.90
C ASN A 269 12.31 -16.00 -29.26
N ALA A 270 11.65 -15.15 -30.07
CA ALA A 270 11.18 -15.55 -31.39
C ALA A 270 12.33 -15.98 -32.30
N ILE A 271 13.46 -15.27 -32.28
CA ILE A 271 14.65 -15.62 -33.04
C ILE A 271 15.27 -16.93 -32.53
N LYS A 272 15.41 -17.07 -31.20
CA LYS A 272 16.04 -18.24 -30.56
C LYS A 272 15.28 -19.53 -30.79
N TYR A 273 13.95 -19.46 -30.82
CA TYR A 273 13.07 -20.64 -30.94
C TYR A 273 12.41 -20.76 -32.31
N ALA A 274 12.85 -19.97 -33.29
CA ALA A 274 12.40 -20.12 -34.68
C ALA A 274 12.79 -21.51 -35.17
N LYS A 275 11.84 -22.24 -35.78
CA LYS A 275 12.16 -23.50 -36.46
C LYS A 275 12.93 -23.15 -37.73
N PRO A 276 14.04 -23.84 -38.03
CA PRO A 276 14.64 -23.72 -39.33
C PRO A 276 13.65 -24.25 -40.39
N ASP A 277 13.41 -23.43 -41.43
CA ASP A 277 12.66 -23.83 -42.61
C ASP A 277 13.44 -24.87 -43.42
#